data_ee21a45979a8112d6d0bc4b52bdafcc7
#
_entry.id   ee21a45979a8112d6d0bc4b52bdafcc7
#
_cell.length_a   1.000
_cell.length_b   1.000
_cell.length_c   1.000
_cell.angle_alpha   90.00
_cell.angle_beta   90.00
_cell.angle_gamma   90.00
#
_symmetry.space_group_name_H-M   'P 1'
#
loop_
_entity.id
_entity.type
_entity.pdbx_description
1 polymer ?
#
loop_
_entity_poly.entity_id
_entity_poly.type
_entity_poly.pdbx_seq_one_letter_code
_entity_poly.pdbx_strand_id
1 'polypeptide(L)'
;MREVVLDTETTGLYFVDGDRVTEVGCVEIIDKKRTGVTYHTYVNPEREVSPRAEEISGLNYRFLKDHRVFRDIHQELLDFIQDDVLVIHNAPFDIGFLNNELSGVCAYIIDSSRVVDTLTIAREKYPGSPATLDALCRRFNIDSTSRVKHGALIDAALLAEVYIEMSVEVVQRSIFDVGSNSPKQKKEIKRQPITITERVFKPTEDELLAHNELLSTIKNPLWNNH
;
A
#
# COMPACT_ATOMS: atom_id res chain seq x y z
N MET A 1 0.44 -16.13 -17.94
CA MET A 1 1.52 -15.64 -17.06
C MET A 1 1.04 -15.80 -15.63
N ARG A 2 1.90 -16.40 -14.76
CA ARG A 2 1.58 -16.54 -13.32
C ARG A 2 1.93 -15.26 -12.57
N GLU A 3 1.06 -14.85 -11.67
CA GLU A 3 1.24 -13.71 -10.76
C GLU A 3 0.79 -14.17 -9.36
N VAL A 4 1.44 -13.67 -8.32
CA VAL A 4 1.08 -13.98 -6.92
C VAL A 4 0.65 -12.69 -6.25
N VAL A 5 -0.60 -12.64 -5.82
CA VAL A 5 -1.11 -11.54 -4.99
C VAL A 5 -0.78 -11.85 -3.55
N LEU A 6 -0.14 -10.92 -2.87
CA LEU A 6 0.39 -11.12 -1.52
C LEU A 6 -0.02 -9.96 -0.61
N ASP A 7 -0.29 -10.30 0.64
CA ASP A 7 -0.53 -9.36 1.72
C ASP A 7 0.07 -9.91 3.02
N THR A 8 0.44 -9.04 3.95
CA THR A 8 1.00 -9.41 5.26
C THR A 8 0.34 -8.64 6.40
N GLU A 9 0.17 -9.32 7.55
CA GLU A 9 -0.09 -8.66 8.83
C GLU A 9 1.19 -8.61 9.65
N THR A 10 1.31 -7.60 10.51
CA THR A 10 2.53 -7.32 11.26
C THR A 10 2.25 -6.94 12.71
N THR A 11 3.29 -6.96 13.58
CA THR A 11 3.16 -6.51 14.98
C THR A 11 3.04 -5.00 15.13
N GLY A 12 3.37 -4.25 14.09
CA GLY A 12 3.35 -2.79 14.06
C GLY A 12 3.74 -2.25 12.70
N LEU A 13 4.18 -0.99 12.62
CA LEU A 13 4.35 -0.29 11.34
C LEU A 13 5.80 -0.27 10.82
N TYR A 14 6.79 -0.55 11.68
CA TYR A 14 8.19 -0.25 11.37
C TYR A 14 9.11 -1.44 11.65
N PHE A 15 9.47 -2.18 10.62
CA PHE A 15 10.43 -3.28 10.75
C PHE A 15 11.81 -2.81 11.29
N VAL A 16 12.20 -1.56 11.04
CA VAL A 16 13.43 -0.96 11.59
C VAL A 16 13.39 -0.82 13.11
N ASP A 17 12.21 -0.74 13.72
CA ASP A 17 11.99 -0.70 15.16
C ASP A 17 11.77 -2.12 15.74
N GLY A 18 12.01 -3.13 14.91
CA GLY A 18 11.93 -4.54 15.27
C GLY A 18 10.52 -5.13 15.14
N ASP A 19 9.57 -4.45 14.49
CA ASP A 19 8.28 -5.08 14.17
C ASP A 19 8.45 -6.26 13.22
N ARG A 20 7.60 -7.26 13.35
CA ARG A 20 7.72 -8.57 12.73
C ARG A 20 6.45 -8.95 11.98
N VAL A 21 6.55 -9.83 11.01
CA VAL A 21 5.42 -10.45 10.32
C VAL A 21 4.66 -11.37 11.25
N THR A 22 3.32 -11.32 11.22
CA THR A 22 2.41 -12.17 12.01
C THR A 22 1.53 -13.09 11.18
N GLU A 23 1.28 -12.73 9.91
CA GLU A 23 0.49 -13.52 8.96
C GLU A 23 0.98 -13.23 7.55
N VAL A 24 0.98 -14.25 6.70
CA VAL A 24 1.25 -14.13 5.26
C VAL A 24 0.13 -14.80 4.50
N GLY A 25 -0.46 -14.09 3.54
CA GLY A 25 -1.48 -14.58 2.63
C GLY A 25 -1.08 -14.38 1.17
N CYS A 26 -1.16 -15.44 0.38
CA CYS A 26 -0.89 -15.38 -1.06
C CYS A 26 -2.01 -16.04 -1.86
N VAL A 27 -2.36 -15.45 -2.99
CA VAL A 27 -3.34 -15.96 -3.94
C VAL A 27 -2.73 -16.00 -5.33
N GLU A 28 -2.84 -17.17 -5.98
CA GLU A 28 -2.34 -17.36 -7.33
C GLU A 28 -3.32 -16.85 -8.38
N ILE A 29 -2.79 -16.12 -9.37
CA ILE A 29 -3.48 -15.69 -10.59
C ILE A 29 -2.71 -16.20 -11.80
N ILE A 30 -3.41 -16.79 -12.76
CA ILE A 30 -2.87 -17.13 -14.07
C ILE A 30 -3.73 -16.45 -15.13
N ASP A 31 -3.06 -15.64 -15.99
CA ASP A 31 -3.73 -14.92 -17.09
C ASP A 31 -4.96 -14.14 -16.63
N LYS A 32 -4.81 -13.38 -15.52
CA LYS A 32 -5.86 -12.58 -14.87
C LYS A 32 -7.07 -13.40 -14.41
N LYS A 33 -6.86 -14.64 -14.00
CA LYS A 33 -7.89 -15.47 -13.39
C LYS A 33 -7.36 -16.12 -12.12
N ARG A 34 -8.13 -16.08 -11.06
CA ARG A 34 -7.82 -16.82 -9.84
C ARG A 34 -7.87 -18.32 -10.10
N THR A 35 -6.84 -19.04 -9.68
CA THR A 35 -6.76 -20.50 -9.85
C THR A 35 -7.39 -21.26 -8.70
N GLY A 36 -7.56 -20.60 -7.55
CA GLY A 36 -7.96 -21.22 -6.29
C GLY A 36 -6.76 -21.73 -5.46
N VAL A 37 -5.55 -21.69 -6.01
CA VAL A 37 -4.32 -22.05 -5.26
C VAL A 37 -3.93 -20.89 -4.36
N THR A 38 -3.67 -21.18 -3.09
CA THR A 38 -3.34 -20.17 -2.07
C THR A 38 -2.21 -20.69 -1.16
N TYR A 39 -1.47 -19.76 -0.58
CA TYR A 39 -0.59 -20.00 0.56
C TYR A 39 -1.04 -19.14 1.72
N HIS A 40 -1.13 -19.74 2.90
CA HIS A 40 -1.53 -19.01 4.10
C HIS A 40 -0.81 -19.56 5.33
N THR A 41 -0.26 -18.71 6.14
CA THR A 41 0.34 -19.11 7.41
C THR A 41 0.30 -17.97 8.43
N TYR A 42 0.04 -18.32 9.69
CA TYR A 42 0.36 -17.47 10.81
C TYR A 42 1.81 -17.67 11.21
N VAL A 43 2.42 -16.60 11.70
CA VAL A 43 3.83 -16.57 12.08
C VAL A 43 3.97 -16.11 13.52
N ASN A 44 4.72 -16.86 14.32
CA ASN A 44 5.12 -16.42 15.65
C ASN A 44 6.15 -15.29 15.51
N PRO A 45 5.81 -14.05 15.87
CA PRO A 45 6.72 -12.92 15.72
C PRO A 45 7.80 -12.86 16.81
N GLU A 46 7.79 -13.77 17.78
CA GLU A 46 8.69 -13.80 18.95
C GLU A 46 8.68 -12.48 19.77
N ARG A 47 7.59 -11.71 19.66
CA ARG A 47 7.36 -10.45 20.37
C ARG A 47 5.88 -10.15 20.52
N GLU A 48 5.54 -9.22 21.40
CA GLU A 48 4.18 -8.74 21.57
C GLU A 48 3.69 -7.98 20.32
N VAL A 49 2.40 -8.13 20.02
CA VAL A 49 1.71 -7.37 18.98
C VAL A 49 1.27 -6.04 19.58
N SER A 50 1.48 -4.95 18.85
CA SER A 50 1.03 -3.64 19.32
C SER A 50 -0.50 -3.58 19.43
N PRO A 51 -1.06 -2.85 20.41
CA PRO A 51 -2.52 -2.76 20.58
C PRO A 51 -3.24 -2.31 19.30
N ARG A 52 -2.59 -1.46 18.50
CA ARG A 52 -3.15 -0.97 17.25
C ARG A 52 -3.19 -2.07 16.18
N ALA A 53 -2.14 -2.87 16.06
CA ALA A 53 -2.09 -3.98 15.11
C ALA A 53 -3.12 -5.07 15.53
N GLU A 54 -3.23 -5.39 16.82
CA GLU A 54 -4.24 -6.32 17.33
C GLU A 54 -5.68 -5.83 17.07
N GLU A 55 -5.94 -4.54 17.22
CA GLU A 55 -7.27 -3.97 16.90
C GLU A 55 -7.63 -4.19 15.42
N ILE A 56 -6.67 -4.02 14.52
CA ILE A 56 -6.84 -4.12 13.07
C ILE A 56 -6.97 -5.58 12.62
N SER A 57 -5.98 -6.42 12.91
CA SER A 57 -5.93 -7.81 12.44
C SER A 57 -6.69 -8.79 13.34
N GLY A 58 -6.84 -8.47 14.64
CA GLY A 58 -7.38 -9.39 15.64
C GLY A 58 -6.37 -10.42 16.13
N LEU A 59 -5.13 -10.36 15.65
CA LEU A 59 -4.07 -11.28 16.04
C LEU A 59 -3.35 -10.74 17.29
N ASN A 60 -3.20 -11.59 18.30
CA ASN A 60 -2.42 -11.27 19.49
C ASN A 60 -1.32 -12.31 19.72
N TYR A 61 -0.34 -11.94 20.54
CA TYR A 61 0.81 -12.81 20.80
C TYR A 61 0.40 -14.14 21.45
N ARG A 62 -0.63 -14.17 22.29
CA ARG A 62 -1.12 -15.40 22.91
C ARG A 62 -1.55 -16.44 21.88
N PHE A 63 -2.16 -16.01 20.77
CA PHE A 63 -2.52 -16.88 19.65
C PHE A 63 -1.28 -17.24 18.85
N LEU A 64 -0.44 -16.26 18.52
CA LEU A 64 0.67 -16.42 17.58
C LEU A 64 1.86 -17.22 18.13
N LYS A 65 2.09 -17.22 19.43
CA LYS A 65 3.26 -17.86 20.07
C LYS A 65 3.37 -19.37 19.82
N ASP A 66 2.25 -20.02 19.53
CA ASP A 66 2.20 -21.47 19.28
C ASP A 66 2.35 -21.83 17.79
N HIS A 67 2.51 -20.81 16.91
CA HIS A 67 2.77 -20.98 15.50
C HIS A 67 4.27 -21.05 15.21
N ARG A 68 4.62 -21.44 13.97
CA ARG A 68 6.00 -21.48 13.50
C ARG A 68 6.60 -20.08 13.40
N VAL A 69 7.88 -19.93 13.67
CA VAL A 69 8.61 -18.69 13.45
C VAL A 69 8.90 -18.49 11.96
N PHE A 70 9.23 -17.26 11.54
CA PHE A 70 9.48 -16.96 10.12
C PHE A 70 10.59 -17.83 9.51
N ARG A 71 11.63 -18.14 10.28
CA ARG A 71 12.71 -19.05 9.86
C ARG A 71 12.21 -20.41 9.41
N ASP A 72 11.12 -20.93 9.99
CA ASP A 72 10.61 -22.26 9.68
C ASP A 72 9.67 -22.28 8.48
N ILE A 73 9.15 -21.11 8.07
CA ILE A 73 8.17 -20.99 6.97
C ILE A 73 8.74 -20.33 5.72
N HIS A 74 9.91 -19.68 5.81
CA HIS A 74 10.45 -18.86 4.73
C HIS A 74 10.63 -19.66 3.42
N GLN A 75 11.10 -20.92 3.51
CA GLN A 75 11.33 -21.74 2.31
C GLN A 75 10.00 -22.08 1.61
N GLU A 76 8.96 -22.42 2.35
CA GLU A 76 7.62 -22.68 1.80
C GLU A 76 7.06 -21.44 1.10
N LEU A 77 7.27 -20.26 1.70
CA LEU A 77 6.88 -18.99 1.08
C LEU A 77 7.66 -18.73 -0.21
N LEU A 78 8.98 -18.93 -0.21
CA LEU A 78 9.81 -18.73 -1.40
C LEU A 78 9.46 -19.74 -2.50
N ASP A 79 9.19 -21.01 -2.15
CA ASP A 79 8.76 -22.03 -3.09
C ASP A 79 7.39 -21.70 -3.71
N PHE A 80 6.52 -21.00 -2.97
CA PHE A 80 5.23 -20.56 -3.49
C PHE A 80 5.36 -19.35 -4.40
N ILE A 81 6.10 -18.30 -4.00
CA ILE A 81 6.22 -17.07 -4.79
C ILE A 81 7.19 -17.20 -5.96
N GLN A 82 8.14 -18.12 -5.91
CA GLN A 82 9.18 -18.32 -6.92
C GLN A 82 9.77 -16.98 -7.44
N ASP A 83 10.02 -16.89 -8.74
CA ASP A 83 10.45 -15.65 -9.40
C ASP A 83 9.30 -14.94 -10.12
N ASP A 84 8.06 -15.26 -9.75
CA ASP A 84 6.87 -14.67 -10.36
C ASP A 84 6.66 -13.21 -9.94
N VAL A 85 5.81 -12.52 -10.69
CA VAL A 85 5.39 -11.15 -10.37
C VAL A 85 4.55 -11.16 -9.09
N LEU A 86 4.93 -10.33 -8.14
CA LEU A 86 4.19 -10.11 -6.91
C LEU A 86 3.28 -8.88 -7.05
N VAL A 87 2.00 -9.05 -6.74
CA VAL A 87 1.00 -7.99 -6.78
C VAL A 87 0.60 -7.66 -5.34
N ILE A 88 0.88 -6.44 -4.90
CA ILE A 88 0.74 -6.02 -3.51
C ILE A 88 0.09 -4.64 -3.44
N HIS A 89 -0.66 -4.36 -2.39
CA HIS A 89 -1.26 -3.04 -2.19
C HIS A 89 -0.45 -2.22 -1.17
N ASN A 90 0.22 -1.15 -1.62
CA ASN A 90 1.24 -0.44 -0.85
C ASN A 90 2.50 -1.29 -0.63
N ALA A 91 2.98 -1.87 -1.71
CA ALA A 91 4.06 -2.85 -1.76
C ALA A 91 5.34 -2.51 -0.95
N PRO A 92 5.78 -1.25 -0.81
CA PRO A 92 6.95 -0.94 0.00
C PRO A 92 6.85 -1.39 1.46
N PHE A 93 5.63 -1.46 2.00
CA PHE A 93 5.38 -1.93 3.36
C PHE A 93 5.70 -3.43 3.48
N ASP A 94 4.99 -4.26 2.73
CA ASP A 94 5.11 -5.73 2.81
C ASP A 94 6.50 -6.22 2.38
N ILE A 95 7.03 -5.67 1.28
CA ILE A 95 8.36 -6.01 0.79
C ILE A 95 9.45 -5.60 1.80
N GLY A 96 9.29 -4.47 2.48
CA GLY A 96 10.18 -4.04 3.54
C GLY A 96 10.22 -5.04 4.70
N PHE A 97 9.07 -5.48 5.17
CA PHE A 97 8.95 -6.49 6.22
C PHE A 97 9.51 -7.85 5.79
N LEU A 98 9.10 -8.35 4.62
CA LEU A 98 9.55 -9.66 4.12
C LEU A 98 11.06 -9.68 3.89
N ASN A 99 11.64 -8.64 3.29
CA ASN A 99 13.09 -8.57 3.08
C ASN A 99 13.86 -8.45 4.40
N ASN A 100 13.30 -7.74 5.41
CA ASN A 100 13.90 -7.71 6.74
C ASN A 100 13.91 -9.09 7.40
N GLU A 101 12.80 -9.83 7.34
CA GLU A 101 12.70 -11.20 7.85
C GLU A 101 13.65 -12.15 7.11
N LEU A 102 13.67 -12.10 5.77
CA LEU A 102 14.52 -12.93 4.93
C LEU A 102 16.02 -12.68 5.19
N SER A 103 16.41 -11.44 5.41
CA SER A 103 17.81 -11.08 5.73
C SER A 103 18.33 -11.75 7.00
N GLY A 104 17.43 -12.07 7.94
CA GLY A 104 17.76 -12.79 9.18
C GLY A 104 17.91 -14.32 9.02
N VAL A 105 17.49 -14.88 7.88
CA VAL A 105 17.42 -16.35 7.69
C VAL A 105 18.11 -16.86 6.44
N CYS A 106 18.19 -16.06 5.38
CA CYS A 106 18.84 -16.45 4.12
C CYS A 106 19.41 -15.24 3.37
N ALA A 107 20.15 -15.48 2.29
CA ALA A 107 20.72 -14.40 1.45
C ALA A 107 19.76 -13.93 0.34
N TYR A 108 18.49 -14.36 0.35
CA TYR A 108 17.53 -13.99 -0.66
C TYR A 108 16.88 -12.64 -0.35
N ILE A 109 16.67 -11.84 -1.38
CA ILE A 109 15.99 -10.55 -1.33
C ILE A 109 14.95 -10.53 -2.45
N ILE A 110 13.72 -10.16 -2.13
CA ILE A 110 12.66 -9.94 -3.12
C ILE A 110 13.02 -8.66 -3.89
N ASP A 111 13.29 -8.78 -5.18
CA ASP A 111 13.60 -7.65 -6.05
C ASP A 111 12.32 -6.84 -6.35
N SER A 112 12.40 -5.54 -6.14
CA SER A 112 11.31 -4.61 -6.44
C SER A 112 10.93 -4.54 -7.92
N SER A 113 11.81 -4.94 -8.82
CA SER A 113 11.54 -4.98 -10.28
C SER A 113 10.44 -5.96 -10.67
N ARG A 114 10.17 -6.96 -9.84
CA ARG A 114 9.09 -7.93 -10.04
C ARG A 114 7.83 -7.64 -9.21
N VAL A 115 7.77 -6.46 -8.59
CA VAL A 115 6.65 -6.09 -7.71
C VAL A 115 5.74 -5.08 -8.38
N VAL A 116 4.46 -5.36 -8.41
CA VAL A 116 3.40 -4.48 -8.89
C VAL A 116 2.69 -3.87 -7.68
N ASP A 117 2.83 -2.56 -7.49
CA ASP A 117 2.12 -1.81 -6.45
C ASP A 117 0.76 -1.33 -6.96
N THR A 118 -0.30 -1.99 -6.52
CA THR A 118 -1.67 -1.65 -6.93
C THR A 118 -2.15 -0.31 -6.38
N LEU A 119 -1.58 0.18 -5.26
CA LEU A 119 -1.89 1.52 -4.73
C LEU A 119 -1.40 2.60 -5.69
N THR A 120 -0.19 2.46 -6.22
CA THR A 120 0.38 3.37 -7.23
C THR A 120 -0.48 3.37 -8.49
N ILE A 121 -0.82 2.19 -9.01
CA ILE A 121 -1.70 2.06 -10.19
C ILE A 121 -3.07 2.72 -9.94
N ALA A 122 -3.68 2.49 -8.77
CA ALA A 122 -4.98 3.06 -8.45
C ALA A 122 -4.93 4.59 -8.38
N ARG A 123 -3.88 5.17 -7.81
CA ARG A 123 -3.69 6.63 -7.73
C ARG A 123 -3.53 7.27 -9.12
N GLU A 124 -2.80 6.60 -10.00
CA GLU A 124 -2.62 7.06 -11.38
C GLU A 124 -3.91 6.97 -12.20
N LYS A 125 -4.67 5.88 -12.03
CA LYS A 125 -5.92 5.66 -12.77
C LYS A 125 -7.09 6.52 -12.29
N TYR A 126 -7.16 6.77 -10.99
CA TYR A 126 -8.28 7.45 -10.33
C TYR A 126 -7.81 8.65 -9.51
N PRO A 127 -7.19 9.66 -10.14
CA PRO A 127 -6.63 10.79 -9.42
C PRO A 127 -7.71 11.52 -8.61
N GLY A 128 -7.39 11.83 -7.35
CA GLY A 128 -8.32 12.49 -6.43
C GLY A 128 -9.37 11.57 -5.78
N SER A 129 -9.38 10.27 -6.10
CA SER A 129 -10.25 9.29 -5.46
C SER A 129 -9.52 8.52 -4.36
N PRO A 130 -10.24 8.05 -3.30
CA PRO A 130 -9.66 7.14 -2.32
C PRO A 130 -9.16 5.85 -3.01
N ALA A 131 -7.94 5.42 -2.63
CA ALA A 131 -7.26 4.28 -3.24
C ALA A 131 -6.95 3.17 -2.22
N THR A 132 -7.61 3.14 -1.05
CA THR A 132 -7.52 2.02 -0.11
C THR A 132 -8.19 0.77 -0.69
N LEU A 133 -7.81 -0.42 -0.23
CA LEU A 133 -8.42 -1.68 -0.69
C LEU A 133 -9.94 -1.66 -0.56
N ASP A 134 -10.49 -1.19 0.57
CA ASP A 134 -11.94 -1.02 0.77
C ASP A 134 -12.59 -0.06 -0.23
N ALA A 135 -11.91 1.03 -0.57
CA ALA A 135 -12.43 1.98 -1.54
C ALA A 135 -12.43 1.39 -2.95
N LEU A 136 -11.44 0.59 -3.29
CA LEU A 136 -11.36 -0.12 -4.56
C LEU A 136 -12.40 -1.24 -4.64
N CYS A 137 -12.60 -2.03 -3.58
CA CYS A 137 -13.67 -3.02 -3.52
C CYS A 137 -15.04 -2.37 -3.77
N ARG A 138 -15.35 -1.26 -3.09
CA ARG A 138 -16.59 -0.50 -3.33
C ARG A 138 -16.69 0.02 -4.77
N ARG A 139 -15.60 0.49 -5.35
CA ARG A 139 -15.57 0.99 -6.74
C ARG A 139 -15.94 -0.10 -7.75
N PHE A 140 -15.41 -1.31 -7.53
CA PHE A 140 -15.62 -2.44 -8.44
C PHE A 140 -16.78 -3.34 -8.06
N ASN A 141 -17.58 -2.97 -7.03
CA ASN A 141 -18.68 -3.78 -6.48
C ASN A 141 -18.23 -5.18 -6.04
N ILE A 142 -17.02 -5.29 -5.50
CA ILE A 142 -16.48 -6.52 -4.92
C ILE A 142 -17.02 -6.64 -3.50
N ASP A 143 -17.59 -7.81 -3.18
CA ASP A 143 -18.13 -8.10 -1.86
C ASP A 143 -17.01 -8.28 -0.84
N SER A 144 -16.90 -7.33 0.08
CA SER A 144 -15.94 -7.35 1.19
C SER A 144 -16.61 -7.61 2.55
N THR A 145 -17.85 -8.09 2.59
CA THR A 145 -18.62 -8.28 3.84
C THR A 145 -18.01 -9.35 4.76
N SER A 146 -17.26 -10.30 4.21
CA SER A 146 -16.51 -11.30 4.97
C SER A 146 -15.31 -10.73 5.73
N ARG A 147 -14.84 -9.52 5.37
CA ARG A 147 -13.71 -8.83 5.99
C ARG A 147 -14.15 -8.10 7.26
N VAL A 148 -14.43 -8.85 8.33
CA VAL A 148 -14.75 -8.26 9.65
C VAL A 148 -13.52 -7.62 10.29
N LYS A 149 -12.36 -8.22 10.08
CA LYS A 149 -11.03 -7.71 10.43
C LYS A 149 -10.08 -7.91 9.26
N HIS A 150 -8.94 -7.22 9.29
CA HIS A 150 -7.88 -7.46 8.33
C HIS A 150 -7.29 -8.86 8.56
N GLY A 151 -7.01 -9.56 7.48
CA GLY A 151 -6.37 -10.85 7.49
C GLY A 151 -5.68 -11.06 6.14
N ALA A 152 -4.41 -11.43 6.17
CA ALA A 152 -3.56 -11.43 5.00
C ALA A 152 -4.13 -12.24 3.82
N LEU A 153 -4.70 -13.42 4.07
CA LEU A 153 -5.30 -14.21 2.99
C LEU A 153 -6.59 -13.59 2.44
N ILE A 154 -7.42 -13.01 3.32
CA ILE A 154 -8.67 -12.35 2.89
C ILE A 154 -8.33 -11.11 2.06
N ASP A 155 -7.38 -10.31 2.52
CA ASP A 155 -6.96 -9.08 1.84
C ASP A 155 -6.26 -9.37 0.51
N ALA A 156 -5.41 -10.40 0.44
CA ALA A 156 -4.86 -10.89 -0.81
C ALA A 156 -5.95 -11.39 -1.79
N ALA A 157 -6.99 -12.05 -1.30
CA ALA A 157 -8.09 -12.51 -2.14
C ALA A 157 -8.94 -11.36 -2.71
N LEU A 158 -9.25 -10.36 -1.89
CA LEU A 158 -9.94 -9.14 -2.34
C LEU A 158 -9.06 -8.34 -3.30
N LEU A 159 -7.77 -8.22 -3.01
CA LEU A 159 -6.83 -7.54 -3.87
C LEU A 159 -6.71 -8.23 -5.24
N ALA A 160 -6.77 -9.56 -5.28
CA ALA A 160 -6.75 -10.31 -6.52
C ALA A 160 -7.93 -9.92 -7.43
N GLU A 161 -9.13 -9.80 -6.88
CA GLU A 161 -10.31 -9.38 -7.63
C GLU A 161 -10.19 -7.91 -8.10
N VAL A 162 -9.78 -7.01 -7.20
CA VAL A 162 -9.53 -5.60 -7.53
C VAL A 162 -8.51 -5.47 -8.66
N TYR A 163 -7.40 -6.21 -8.60
CA TYR A 163 -6.35 -6.15 -9.61
C TYR A 163 -6.81 -6.67 -10.97
N ILE A 164 -7.60 -7.73 -11.01
CA ILE A 164 -8.21 -8.26 -12.22
C ILE A 164 -9.11 -7.19 -12.86
N GLU A 165 -10.03 -6.59 -12.09
CA GLU A 165 -10.93 -5.55 -12.57
C GLU A 165 -10.17 -4.30 -13.08
N MET A 166 -9.16 -3.85 -12.34
CA MET A 166 -8.29 -2.76 -12.80
C MET A 166 -7.60 -3.08 -14.13
N SER A 167 -7.28 -4.34 -14.39
CA SER A 167 -6.61 -4.79 -15.62
C SER A 167 -7.58 -4.83 -16.80
N VAL A 168 -8.83 -5.24 -16.60
CA VAL A 168 -9.88 -5.31 -17.64
C VAL A 168 -10.24 -3.90 -18.14
N GLU A 169 -10.35 -2.91 -17.26
CA GLU A 169 -10.65 -1.52 -17.67
C GLU A 169 -9.58 -0.96 -18.65
N VAL A 170 -8.32 -1.38 -18.54
CA VAL A 170 -7.25 -0.94 -19.46
C VAL A 170 -7.51 -1.47 -20.87
N VAL A 171 -7.87 -2.74 -20.97
CA VAL A 171 -8.13 -3.38 -22.27
C VAL A 171 -9.36 -2.75 -22.94
N GLN A 172 -10.44 -2.50 -22.20
CA GLN A 172 -11.64 -1.88 -22.74
C GLN A 172 -11.36 -0.45 -23.25
N ARG A 173 -10.65 0.38 -22.49
CA ARG A 173 -10.29 1.73 -22.94
C ARG A 173 -9.43 1.70 -24.21
N SER A 174 -8.46 0.80 -24.31
CA SER A 174 -7.63 0.68 -25.49
C SER A 174 -8.39 0.21 -26.73
N ILE A 175 -9.40 -0.66 -26.59
CA ILE A 175 -10.26 -1.11 -27.70
C ILE A 175 -11.15 0.03 -28.19
N PHE A 176 -11.72 0.84 -27.32
CA PHE A 176 -12.54 1.99 -27.68
C PHE A 176 -11.72 3.15 -28.28
N ASP A 177 -10.47 3.34 -27.83
CA ASP A 177 -9.55 4.34 -28.41
C ASP A 177 -9.03 3.95 -29.81
N VAL A 178 -8.90 2.65 -30.12
CA VAL A 178 -8.52 2.16 -31.46
C VAL A 178 -9.67 2.32 -32.48
N GLY A 179 -10.93 2.34 -32.01
CA GLY A 179 -12.11 2.58 -32.87
C GLY A 179 -12.36 4.05 -33.21
N SER A 180 -11.71 4.98 -32.54
CA SER A 180 -11.83 6.42 -32.77
C SER A 180 -10.59 7.00 -33.45
N ASN A 181 -10.19 6.46 -34.60
CA ASN A 181 -9.26 7.12 -35.53
C ASN A 181 -9.92 8.31 -36.22
N SER A 182 -10.49 9.22 -35.46
CA SER A 182 -10.60 10.60 -35.87
C SER A 182 -9.29 11.28 -35.44
N PRO A 183 -8.56 11.97 -36.34
CA PRO A 183 -7.44 12.75 -35.92
C PRO A 183 -7.94 13.79 -34.94
N LYS A 184 -7.78 13.53 -33.63
CA LYS A 184 -7.95 14.58 -32.63
C LYS A 184 -6.94 15.66 -33.03
N GLN A 185 -7.43 16.66 -33.77
CA GLN A 185 -6.74 17.92 -33.84
C GLN A 185 -6.36 18.25 -32.38
N LYS A 186 -5.05 18.21 -32.11
CA LYS A 186 -4.51 18.85 -30.93
C LYS A 186 -4.97 20.30 -30.99
N LYS A 187 -6.10 20.63 -30.38
CA LYS A 187 -6.37 21.99 -29.98
C LYS A 187 -5.21 22.34 -29.08
N GLU A 188 -4.23 23.05 -29.61
CA GLU A 188 -3.31 23.81 -28.80
C GLU A 188 -4.18 24.68 -27.89
N ILE A 189 -4.37 24.22 -26.68
CA ILE A 189 -4.88 25.08 -25.61
C ILE A 189 -3.76 26.07 -25.41
N LYS A 190 -3.85 27.23 -26.09
CA LYS A 190 -3.04 28.40 -25.76
C LYS A 190 -3.35 28.68 -24.30
N ARG A 191 -2.50 28.16 -23.43
CA ARG A 191 -2.49 28.52 -22.01
C ARG A 191 -2.14 30.01 -22.01
N GLN A 192 -3.13 30.85 -21.78
CA GLN A 192 -2.83 32.25 -21.47
C GLN A 192 -1.94 32.23 -20.24
N PRO A 193 -0.85 32.98 -20.23
CA PRO A 193 0.00 33.05 -19.05
C PRO A 193 -0.87 33.53 -17.90
N ILE A 194 -1.02 32.69 -16.87
CA ILE A 194 -1.63 33.08 -15.61
C ILE A 194 -0.67 34.09 -15.01
N THR A 195 -1.02 35.35 -15.07
CA THR A 195 -0.30 36.41 -14.34
C THR A 195 -0.58 36.16 -12.87
N ILE A 196 0.36 35.52 -12.17
CA ILE A 196 0.33 35.38 -10.74
C ILE A 196 0.61 36.79 -10.19
N THR A 197 -0.44 37.53 -9.83
CA THR A 197 -0.29 38.73 -9.05
C THR A 197 0.17 38.34 -7.66
N GLU A 198 1.35 38.79 -7.29
CA GLU A 198 1.91 38.58 -5.96
C GLU A 198 0.92 39.17 -4.93
N ARG A 199 0.23 38.27 -4.20
CA ARG A 199 -0.68 38.67 -3.14
C ARG A 199 0.16 38.87 -1.88
N VAL A 200 0.45 40.12 -1.57
CA VAL A 200 1.07 40.49 -0.29
C VAL A 200 -0.02 40.47 0.78
N PHE A 201 -0.02 39.43 1.61
CA PHE A 201 -0.86 39.40 2.81
C PHE A 201 -0.13 40.15 3.90
N LYS A 202 -0.63 41.33 4.26
CA LYS A 202 -0.14 42.04 5.43
C LYS A 202 -0.88 41.50 6.65
N PRO A 203 -0.17 41.12 7.72
CA PRO A 203 -0.82 40.68 8.95
C PRO A 203 -1.60 41.86 9.56
N THR A 204 -2.68 41.56 10.25
CA THR A 204 -3.45 42.54 11.00
C THR A 204 -2.69 43.00 12.24
N GLU A 205 -3.09 44.14 12.81
CA GLU A 205 -2.47 44.67 14.06
C GLU A 205 -2.62 43.66 15.21
N ASP A 206 -3.77 42.99 15.32
CA ASP A 206 -4.02 41.97 16.33
C ASP A 206 -3.13 40.74 16.17
N GLU A 207 -2.88 40.29 14.91
CA GLU A 207 -1.96 39.21 14.62
C GLU A 207 -0.51 39.56 14.95
N LEU A 208 -0.09 40.82 14.69
CA LEU A 208 1.23 41.31 15.06
C LEU A 208 1.41 41.41 16.58
N LEU A 209 0.37 41.82 17.29
CA LEU A 209 0.40 41.87 18.76
C LEU A 209 0.52 40.48 19.36
N ALA A 210 -0.30 39.54 18.92
CA ALA A 210 -0.24 38.12 19.37
C ALA A 210 1.12 37.47 19.03
N HIS A 211 1.67 37.76 17.86
CA HIS A 211 2.99 37.29 17.47
C HIS A 211 4.11 37.81 18.38
N ASN A 212 4.09 39.10 18.65
CA ASN A 212 5.09 39.75 19.53
C ASN A 212 4.98 39.25 20.98
N GLU A 213 3.77 39.01 21.47
CA GLU A 213 3.53 38.43 22.79
C GLU A 213 4.10 37.00 22.86
N LEU A 214 3.87 36.18 21.84
CA LEU A 214 4.45 34.84 21.74
C LEU A 214 5.98 34.89 21.69
N LEU A 215 6.56 35.80 20.88
CA LEU A 215 8.02 35.97 20.80
C LEU A 215 8.66 36.36 22.12
N SER A 216 7.97 37.13 22.95
CA SER A 216 8.47 37.54 24.28
C SER A 216 8.58 36.35 25.25
N THR A 217 7.86 35.25 25.02
CA THR A 217 7.89 34.02 25.84
C THR A 217 8.97 33.05 25.42
N ILE A 218 9.57 33.21 24.22
CA ILE A 218 10.57 32.31 23.66
C ILE A 218 11.98 32.81 23.98
N LYS A 219 12.79 31.98 24.60
CA LYS A 219 14.20 32.29 24.87
C LYS A 219 15.00 32.21 23.56
N ASN A 220 15.54 33.33 23.05
CA ASN A 220 16.28 33.49 21.79
C ASN A 220 15.46 33.13 20.52
N PRO A 221 14.42 33.91 20.21
CA PRO A 221 13.65 33.69 18.98
C PRO A 221 14.48 34.02 17.73
N LEU A 222 14.49 33.12 16.76
CA LEU A 222 15.26 33.25 15.51
C LEU A 222 14.79 34.41 14.62
N TRP A 223 13.59 34.94 14.83
CA TRP A 223 12.97 36.02 14.03
C TRP A 223 13.40 37.44 14.43
N ASN A 224 14.15 37.62 15.50
CA ASN A 224 14.64 38.93 15.92
C ASN A 224 15.95 39.38 15.27
N ASN A 225 16.46 38.59 14.28
CA ASN A 225 17.76 38.85 13.64
C ASN A 225 17.64 39.30 12.16
N HIS A 226 16.59 40.09 11.82
CA HIS A 226 16.49 40.77 10.53
C HIS A 226 16.22 42.25 10.71
#